data_681afd426f7c6242683ecf359133f753
#
_entry.id   681afd426f7c6242683ecf359133f753
#
_cell.length_a   1.000
_cell.length_b   1.000
_cell.length_c   1.000
_cell.angle_alpha   90.00
_cell.angle_beta   90.00
_cell.angle_gamma   90.00
#
_symmetry.space_group_name_H-M   'P 1'
#
loop_
_entity.id
_entity.type
_entity.pdbx_description
1 polymer ?
#
loop_
_entity_poly.entity_id
_entity_poly.type
_entity_poly.pdbx_seq_one_letter_code
_entity_poly.pdbx_strand_id
1 'polypeptide(L)'
;LGQKRVMGVDPGYRTGCKIVCLDAQGSLLHNETIYPHPPKSEYSQAARSIVKLVEQYQIEAIAIGNGTASRETEQFITSQRYDRELQVFVVSEDGASIYSASKTARDEFPEYDVTVRGAVSIGRRLMDPLAELVKIDAKSIGVGQYQHDVDQTLLKKSLDQTVESCVNLVGVNLNTASRHLLTYISGLGPALAQNIVDYRTENGPFSSRKELLKVPRMGAKAFEQCAGFLRIPQAKNPLDNSAVHPESYPIVEQIAKDLNCTVDELIKSKELRSRIDIKKYVTPTVGLPTLTDIMQELDLSLIHI
;
A
#
# COMPACT_ATOMS: atom_id res chain seq x y z
N LEU A 1 6.81 -3.56 0.95
CA LEU A 1 8.20 -3.05 1.04
C LEU A 1 8.23 -1.57 1.43
N GLY A 2 7.13 -0.86 1.27
CA GLY A 2 6.98 0.56 1.58
C GLY A 2 7.59 1.49 0.53
N GLN A 3 7.94 2.71 0.97
CA GLN A 3 8.44 3.79 0.11
C GLN A 3 9.90 3.56 -0.27
N LYS A 4 10.12 2.68 -1.26
CA LYS A 4 11.43 2.39 -1.83
C LYS A 4 11.43 2.62 -3.34
N ARG A 5 12.60 2.86 -3.91
CA ARG A 5 12.78 2.94 -5.36
C ARG A 5 12.82 1.54 -5.93
N VAL A 6 11.86 1.22 -6.77
CA VAL A 6 11.64 -0.15 -7.27
C VAL A 6 11.79 -0.18 -8.79
N MET A 7 12.49 -1.21 -9.27
CA MET A 7 12.46 -1.57 -10.69
C MET A 7 11.37 -2.65 -10.87
N GLY A 8 10.36 -2.37 -11.70
CA GLY A 8 9.36 -3.35 -12.13
C GLY A 8 9.80 -4.02 -13.43
N VAL A 9 9.64 -5.33 -13.48
CA VAL A 9 10.00 -6.15 -14.65
C VAL A 9 8.82 -7.03 -15.02
N ASP A 10 8.30 -6.82 -16.24
CA ASP A 10 7.32 -7.69 -16.88
C ASP A 10 8.05 -8.62 -17.85
N PRO A 11 8.23 -9.91 -17.51
CA PRO A 11 9.06 -10.83 -18.29
C PRO A 11 8.41 -11.23 -19.61
N GLY A 12 9.21 -11.49 -20.63
CA GLY A 12 8.71 -12.01 -21.89
C GLY A 12 9.82 -12.47 -22.83
N TYR A 13 9.59 -13.58 -23.55
CA TYR A 13 10.55 -14.10 -24.52
C TYR A 13 10.55 -13.28 -25.82
N ARG A 14 9.45 -13.31 -26.56
CA ARG A 14 9.37 -12.69 -27.90
C ARG A 14 9.27 -11.18 -27.85
N THR A 15 8.44 -10.68 -26.92
CA THR A 15 8.18 -9.25 -26.75
C THR A 15 9.25 -8.53 -25.96
N GLY A 16 10.21 -9.27 -25.40
CA GLY A 16 11.25 -8.77 -24.47
C GLY A 16 10.70 -8.53 -23.07
N CYS A 17 11.60 -8.27 -22.14
CA CYS A 17 11.27 -7.89 -20.76
C CYS A 17 11.08 -6.37 -20.70
N LYS A 18 9.91 -5.93 -20.24
CA LYS A 18 9.61 -4.50 -20.02
C LYS A 18 10.14 -4.10 -18.66
N ILE A 19 10.95 -3.08 -18.65
CA ILE A 19 11.60 -2.53 -17.46
C ILE A 19 11.00 -1.16 -17.17
N VAL A 20 10.63 -0.93 -15.92
CA VAL A 20 10.25 0.39 -15.42
C VAL A 20 11.03 0.72 -14.16
N CYS A 21 11.44 1.97 -14.01
CA CYS A 21 12.04 2.49 -12.77
C CYS A 21 11.02 3.39 -12.09
N LEU A 22 10.73 3.11 -10.82
CA LEU A 22 9.76 3.84 -10.01
C LEU A 22 10.47 4.57 -8.87
N ASP A 23 10.02 5.77 -8.56
CA ASP A 23 10.43 6.48 -7.35
C ASP A 23 9.77 5.90 -6.08
N ALA A 24 10.11 6.44 -4.92
CA ALA A 24 9.57 6.01 -3.62
C ALA A 24 8.04 6.23 -3.48
N GLN A 25 7.42 7.03 -4.35
CA GLN A 25 5.98 7.25 -4.42
C GLN A 25 5.30 6.39 -5.48
N GLY A 26 6.07 5.58 -6.22
CA GLY A 26 5.57 4.74 -7.31
C GLY A 26 5.33 5.50 -8.62
N SER A 27 5.91 6.70 -8.77
CA SER A 27 5.86 7.45 -10.03
C SER A 27 6.88 6.89 -11.02
N LEU A 28 6.50 6.84 -12.29
CA LEU A 28 7.35 6.31 -13.36
C LEU A 28 8.46 7.31 -13.71
N LEU A 29 9.72 6.91 -13.52
CA LEU A 29 10.91 7.69 -13.86
C LEU A 29 11.48 7.34 -15.23
N HIS A 30 11.43 6.05 -15.60
CA HIS A 30 11.98 5.54 -16.84
C HIS A 30 11.32 4.22 -17.23
N ASN A 31 11.28 3.95 -18.53
CA ASN A 31 10.90 2.65 -19.07
C ASN A 31 11.77 2.29 -20.27
N GLU A 32 12.05 1.01 -20.44
CA GLU A 32 12.66 0.44 -21.65
C GLU A 32 12.34 -1.04 -21.79
N THR A 33 12.62 -1.60 -22.97
CA THR A 33 12.48 -3.03 -23.24
C THR A 33 13.85 -3.63 -23.51
N ILE A 34 14.19 -4.70 -22.80
CA ILE A 34 15.41 -5.47 -22.99
C ILE A 34 15.12 -6.88 -23.49
N TYR A 35 16.09 -7.51 -24.14
CA TYR A 35 15.91 -8.82 -24.77
C TYR A 35 17.00 -9.81 -24.31
N PRO A 36 17.03 -10.21 -23.02
CA PRO A 36 18.03 -11.13 -22.52
C PRO A 36 17.84 -12.56 -22.99
N HIS A 37 16.61 -12.93 -23.40
CA HIS A 37 16.20 -14.28 -23.73
C HIS A 37 16.07 -14.52 -25.24
N PRO A 38 16.08 -15.81 -25.70
CA PRO A 38 15.72 -16.15 -27.08
C PRO A 38 14.34 -15.58 -27.49
N PRO A 39 14.12 -15.23 -28.76
CA PRO A 39 15.01 -15.47 -29.90
C PRO A 39 16.11 -14.41 -30.09
N LYS A 40 16.03 -13.22 -29.50
CA LYS A 40 17.04 -12.15 -29.73
C LYS A 40 18.34 -12.39 -28.98
N SER A 41 18.28 -12.87 -27.75
CA SER A 41 19.44 -13.22 -26.90
C SER A 41 20.50 -12.09 -26.77
N GLU A 42 20.05 -10.85 -26.59
CA GLU A 42 20.90 -9.65 -26.43
C GLU A 42 21.41 -9.53 -24.97
N TYR A 43 21.92 -10.65 -24.42
CA TYR A 43 22.26 -10.78 -23.00
C TYR A 43 23.19 -9.69 -22.50
N SER A 44 24.31 -9.44 -23.19
CA SER A 44 25.32 -8.46 -22.74
C SER A 44 24.80 -7.01 -22.79
N GLN A 45 23.93 -6.69 -23.73
CA GLN A 45 23.31 -5.37 -23.84
C GLN A 45 22.29 -5.20 -22.72
N ALA A 46 21.41 -6.18 -22.52
CA ALA A 46 20.43 -6.20 -21.46
C ALA A 46 21.07 -6.08 -20.06
N ALA A 47 22.19 -6.79 -19.83
CA ALA A 47 22.95 -6.71 -18.59
C ALA A 47 23.49 -5.30 -18.32
N ARG A 48 24.07 -4.65 -19.31
CA ARG A 48 24.56 -3.26 -19.20
C ARG A 48 23.41 -2.28 -18.91
N SER A 49 22.28 -2.44 -19.59
CA SER A 49 21.10 -1.59 -19.36
C SER A 49 20.61 -1.70 -17.92
N ILE A 50 20.40 -2.90 -17.40
CA ILE A 50 19.89 -3.08 -16.02
C ILE A 50 20.85 -2.49 -15.00
N VAL A 51 22.16 -2.81 -15.10
CA VAL A 51 23.16 -2.29 -14.15
C VAL A 51 23.18 -0.76 -14.18
N LYS A 52 23.18 -0.16 -15.37
CA LYS A 52 23.11 1.30 -15.53
C LYS A 52 21.86 1.91 -14.91
N LEU A 53 20.69 1.30 -15.13
CA LEU A 53 19.42 1.80 -14.60
C LEU A 53 19.38 1.71 -13.06
N VAL A 54 19.87 0.62 -12.49
CA VAL A 54 19.97 0.44 -11.03
C VAL A 54 20.82 1.56 -10.42
N GLU A 55 21.97 1.87 -11.00
CA GLU A 55 22.84 2.94 -10.54
C GLU A 55 22.20 4.32 -10.75
N GLN A 56 21.73 4.60 -11.97
CA GLN A 56 21.20 5.92 -12.35
C GLN A 56 19.97 6.33 -11.52
N TYR A 57 19.03 5.39 -11.29
CA TYR A 57 17.80 5.66 -10.57
C TYR A 57 17.85 5.24 -9.10
N GLN A 58 19.03 4.81 -8.63
CA GLN A 58 19.26 4.41 -7.24
C GLN A 58 18.24 3.36 -6.77
N ILE A 59 18.02 2.33 -7.58
CA ILE A 59 17.04 1.26 -7.30
C ILE A 59 17.47 0.48 -6.05
N GLU A 60 16.52 0.20 -5.18
CA GLU A 60 16.71 -0.50 -3.91
C GLU A 60 16.15 -1.94 -3.94
N ALA A 61 15.18 -2.20 -4.82
CA ALA A 61 14.58 -3.53 -5.00
C ALA A 61 14.08 -3.73 -6.43
N ILE A 62 14.01 -5.00 -6.85
CA ILE A 62 13.50 -5.38 -8.16
C ILE A 62 12.30 -6.32 -7.98
N ALA A 63 11.18 -5.98 -8.64
CA ALA A 63 9.95 -6.77 -8.70
C ALA A 63 9.82 -7.42 -10.07
N ILE A 64 9.77 -8.74 -10.14
CA ILE A 64 9.63 -9.51 -11.37
C ILE A 64 8.24 -10.16 -11.38
N GLY A 65 7.46 -9.97 -12.44
CA GLY A 65 6.20 -10.68 -12.62
C GLY A 65 6.39 -12.20 -12.68
N ASN A 66 5.45 -12.97 -12.15
CA ASN A 66 5.53 -14.44 -12.07
C ASN A 66 5.03 -15.17 -13.33
N GLY A 67 4.83 -14.47 -14.43
CA GLY A 67 4.35 -15.02 -15.70
C GLY A 67 5.43 -15.74 -16.52
N THR A 68 5.23 -15.69 -17.84
CA THR A 68 6.13 -16.34 -18.81
C THR A 68 7.55 -15.78 -18.72
N ALA A 69 8.57 -16.64 -18.73
CA ALA A 69 10.01 -16.30 -18.62
C ALA A 69 10.42 -15.70 -17.25
N SER A 70 9.60 -15.81 -16.21
CA SER A 70 9.90 -15.26 -14.88
C SER A 70 11.19 -15.84 -14.29
N ARG A 71 11.35 -17.16 -14.29
CA ARG A 71 12.52 -17.85 -13.72
C ARG A 71 13.83 -17.47 -14.44
N GLU A 72 13.80 -17.45 -15.77
CA GLU A 72 14.96 -17.09 -16.59
C GLU A 72 15.33 -15.61 -16.39
N THR A 73 14.32 -14.74 -16.23
CA THR A 73 14.53 -13.32 -15.95
C THR A 73 15.08 -13.12 -14.54
N GLU A 74 14.61 -13.85 -13.54
CA GLU A 74 15.17 -13.84 -12.18
C GLU A 74 16.63 -14.28 -12.18
N GLN A 75 16.96 -15.41 -12.84
CA GLN A 75 18.34 -15.89 -12.98
C GLN A 75 19.22 -14.87 -13.70
N PHE A 76 18.71 -14.26 -14.78
CA PHE A 76 19.43 -13.22 -15.51
C PHE A 76 19.73 -12.02 -14.60
N ILE A 77 18.76 -11.50 -13.86
CA ILE A 77 18.91 -10.33 -13.00
C ILE A 77 19.83 -10.63 -11.82
N THR A 78 19.66 -11.77 -11.14
CA THR A 78 20.46 -12.13 -9.97
C THR A 78 21.92 -12.49 -10.32
N SER A 79 22.20 -12.87 -11.57
CA SER A 79 23.57 -13.13 -12.03
C SER A 79 24.40 -11.87 -12.31
N GLN A 80 23.79 -10.68 -12.34
CA GLN A 80 24.51 -9.44 -12.58
C GLN A 80 25.22 -8.95 -11.30
N ARG A 81 26.27 -8.14 -11.49
CA ARG A 81 26.97 -7.46 -10.39
C ARG A 81 26.49 -6.02 -10.31
N TYR A 82 25.95 -5.66 -9.17
CA TYR A 82 25.50 -4.31 -8.87
C TYR A 82 26.46 -3.60 -7.93
N ASP A 83 26.40 -2.27 -7.88
CA ASP A 83 27.16 -1.41 -6.97
C ASP A 83 26.70 -1.48 -5.51
N ARG A 84 25.58 -2.18 -5.27
CA ARG A 84 24.90 -2.31 -3.98
C ARG A 84 24.24 -3.67 -3.83
N GLU A 85 23.85 -4.01 -2.62
CA GLU A 85 22.98 -5.15 -2.36
C GLU A 85 21.55 -4.83 -2.82
N LEU A 86 21.01 -5.67 -3.71
CA LEU A 86 19.64 -5.55 -4.25
C LEU A 86 18.82 -6.73 -3.82
N GLN A 87 17.62 -6.43 -3.34
CA GLN A 87 16.61 -7.45 -3.09
C GLN A 87 15.79 -7.69 -4.37
N VAL A 88 15.70 -8.94 -4.80
CA VAL A 88 14.94 -9.36 -5.98
C VAL A 88 13.77 -10.20 -5.52
N PHE A 89 12.57 -9.84 -5.98
CA PHE A 89 11.32 -10.51 -5.61
C PHE A 89 10.54 -10.91 -6.86
N VAL A 90 9.98 -12.11 -6.83
CA VAL A 90 8.96 -12.53 -7.79
C VAL A 90 7.58 -12.19 -7.20
N VAL A 91 6.80 -11.40 -7.93
CA VAL A 91 5.48 -10.91 -7.51
C VAL A 91 4.40 -11.46 -8.44
N SER A 92 3.21 -11.73 -7.88
CA SER A 92 2.06 -12.12 -8.72
C SER A 92 1.70 -10.99 -9.69
N GLU A 93 1.53 -11.34 -10.96
CA GLU A 93 1.03 -10.44 -11.99
C GLU A 93 -0.47 -10.63 -12.31
N ASP A 94 -1.18 -11.46 -11.52
CA ASP A 94 -2.60 -11.73 -11.71
C ASP A 94 -3.41 -10.45 -11.83
N GLY A 95 -4.18 -10.31 -12.91
CA GLY A 95 -4.96 -9.12 -13.20
C GLY A 95 -4.15 -7.89 -13.66
N ALA A 96 -2.83 -7.93 -13.77
CA ALA A 96 -2.02 -6.78 -14.25
C ALA A 96 -2.40 -6.37 -15.68
N SER A 97 -2.69 -7.33 -16.55
CA SER A 97 -3.18 -7.08 -17.91
C SER A 97 -4.54 -6.38 -17.93
N ILE A 98 -5.43 -6.74 -16.99
CA ILE A 98 -6.76 -6.10 -16.86
C ILE A 98 -6.61 -4.67 -16.36
N TYR A 99 -5.77 -4.44 -15.35
CA TYR A 99 -5.44 -3.08 -14.90
C TYR A 99 -4.86 -2.24 -16.06
N SER A 100 -3.88 -2.75 -16.79
CA SER A 100 -3.19 -2.00 -17.84
C SER A 100 -4.12 -1.51 -18.95
N ALA A 101 -5.19 -2.27 -19.25
CA ALA A 101 -6.23 -1.92 -20.21
C ALA A 101 -7.37 -1.08 -19.61
N SER A 102 -7.43 -0.91 -18.28
CA SER A 102 -8.50 -0.21 -17.59
C SER A 102 -8.50 1.29 -17.86
N LYS A 103 -9.66 1.94 -17.59
CA LYS A 103 -9.74 3.40 -17.61
C LYS A 103 -8.80 4.02 -16.58
N THR A 104 -8.71 3.45 -15.38
CA THR A 104 -7.83 3.91 -14.30
C THR A 104 -6.37 3.99 -14.76
N ALA A 105 -5.86 2.93 -15.41
CA ALA A 105 -4.49 2.92 -15.90
C ALA A 105 -4.25 3.91 -17.05
N ARG A 106 -5.25 4.13 -17.90
CA ARG A 106 -5.19 5.17 -18.94
C ARG A 106 -5.16 6.58 -18.38
N ASP A 107 -5.94 6.82 -17.34
CA ASP A 107 -5.98 8.13 -16.66
C ASP A 107 -4.67 8.39 -15.89
N GLU A 108 -4.07 7.36 -15.28
CA GLU A 108 -2.78 7.47 -14.57
C GLU A 108 -1.58 7.62 -15.52
N PHE A 109 -1.61 6.94 -16.67
CA PHE A 109 -0.51 6.89 -17.64
C PHE A 109 -1.02 7.04 -19.08
N PRO A 110 -1.53 8.21 -19.47
CA PRO A 110 -2.15 8.41 -20.78
C PRO A 110 -1.18 8.24 -21.95
N GLU A 111 0.10 8.58 -21.75
CA GLU A 111 1.14 8.57 -22.79
C GLU A 111 1.82 7.20 -22.98
N TYR A 112 1.53 6.23 -22.11
CA TYR A 112 2.19 4.91 -22.11
C TYR A 112 1.23 3.82 -22.57
N ASP A 113 1.77 2.78 -23.19
CA ASP A 113 1.00 1.63 -23.65
C ASP A 113 0.68 0.64 -22.51
N VAL A 114 -0.10 -0.38 -22.83
CA VAL A 114 -0.54 -1.41 -21.88
C VAL A 114 0.62 -2.19 -21.28
N THR A 115 1.74 -2.34 -22.00
CA THR A 115 2.88 -3.13 -21.53
C THR A 115 3.65 -2.38 -20.45
N VAL A 116 3.85 -1.08 -20.62
CA VAL A 116 4.48 -0.21 -19.61
C VAL A 116 3.59 -0.11 -18.35
N ARG A 117 2.27 0.09 -18.54
CA ARG A 117 1.30 0.12 -17.42
C ARG A 117 1.30 -1.18 -16.63
N GLY A 118 1.43 -2.34 -17.31
CA GLY A 118 1.56 -3.66 -16.68
C GLY A 118 2.81 -3.76 -15.81
N ALA A 119 3.97 -3.38 -16.34
CA ALA A 119 5.23 -3.39 -15.60
C ALA A 119 5.21 -2.42 -14.40
N VAL A 120 4.58 -1.24 -14.52
CA VAL A 120 4.36 -0.31 -13.40
C VAL A 120 3.52 -0.98 -12.30
N SER A 121 2.45 -1.68 -12.67
CA SER A 121 1.61 -2.39 -11.70
C SER A 121 2.42 -3.46 -10.94
N ILE A 122 3.24 -4.24 -11.63
CA ILE A 122 4.13 -5.23 -11.01
C ILE A 122 5.06 -4.58 -9.99
N GLY A 123 5.71 -3.47 -10.35
CA GLY A 123 6.59 -2.74 -9.44
C GLY A 123 5.86 -2.19 -8.20
N ARG A 124 4.70 -1.57 -8.41
CA ARG A 124 3.87 -0.99 -7.33
C ARG A 124 3.31 -2.04 -6.38
N ARG A 125 3.03 -3.27 -6.84
CA ARG A 125 2.60 -4.37 -5.97
C ARG A 125 3.66 -4.75 -4.93
N LEU A 126 4.94 -4.62 -5.25
CA LEU A 126 6.00 -4.83 -4.27
C LEU A 126 6.03 -3.70 -3.23
N MET A 127 5.72 -2.47 -3.63
CA MET A 127 5.70 -1.31 -2.74
C MET A 127 4.51 -1.33 -1.80
N ASP A 128 3.29 -1.42 -2.36
CA ASP A 128 2.02 -1.47 -1.64
C ASP A 128 1.01 -2.33 -2.42
N PRO A 129 0.94 -3.64 -2.12
CA PRO A 129 0.06 -4.56 -2.85
C PRO A 129 -1.42 -4.17 -2.70
N LEU A 130 -1.85 -3.68 -1.54
CA LEU A 130 -3.24 -3.33 -1.31
C LEU A 130 -3.66 -2.14 -2.16
N ALA A 131 -2.85 -1.07 -2.16
CA ALA A 131 -3.11 0.14 -2.95
C ALA A 131 -3.22 -0.15 -4.45
N GLU A 132 -2.48 -1.13 -4.95
CA GLU A 132 -2.50 -1.50 -6.37
C GLU A 132 -3.62 -2.48 -6.70
N LEU A 133 -3.83 -3.52 -5.89
CA LEU A 133 -4.82 -4.57 -6.15
C LEU A 133 -6.27 -4.06 -6.08
N VAL A 134 -6.57 -3.08 -5.25
CA VAL A 134 -7.94 -2.49 -5.17
C VAL A 134 -8.36 -1.73 -6.44
N LYS A 135 -7.44 -1.47 -7.37
CA LYS A 135 -7.74 -0.89 -8.69
C LYS A 135 -8.33 -1.90 -9.66
N ILE A 136 -8.28 -3.19 -9.33
CA ILE A 136 -8.71 -4.31 -10.15
C ILE A 136 -9.98 -4.91 -9.53
N ASP A 137 -10.98 -5.22 -10.34
CA ASP A 137 -12.13 -5.99 -9.84
C ASP A 137 -11.66 -7.35 -9.31
N ALA A 138 -11.99 -7.67 -8.07
CA ALA A 138 -11.54 -8.87 -7.40
C ALA A 138 -11.88 -10.17 -8.17
N LYS A 139 -13.01 -10.20 -8.89
CA LYS A 139 -13.35 -11.32 -9.78
C LYS A 139 -12.34 -11.54 -10.90
N SER A 140 -11.67 -10.50 -11.34
CA SER A 140 -10.69 -10.56 -12.42
C SER A 140 -9.34 -11.13 -11.99
N ILE A 141 -9.06 -11.15 -10.69
CA ILE A 141 -7.86 -11.78 -10.14
C ILE A 141 -8.07 -13.31 -9.99
N GLY A 142 -9.33 -13.74 -9.91
CA GLY A 142 -9.70 -15.12 -9.66
C GLY A 142 -9.86 -15.42 -8.17
N VAL A 143 -11.08 -15.77 -7.75
CA VAL A 143 -11.44 -15.97 -6.35
C VAL A 143 -11.83 -17.43 -6.04
N GLY A 144 -12.00 -18.26 -7.08
CA GLY A 144 -12.31 -19.66 -6.90
C GLY A 144 -12.66 -20.38 -8.20
N GLN A 145 -12.47 -21.69 -8.22
CA GLN A 145 -12.72 -22.53 -9.39
C GLN A 145 -14.16 -22.43 -9.89
N TYR A 146 -15.11 -22.30 -8.97
CA TYR A 146 -16.55 -22.26 -9.26
C TYR A 146 -17.14 -20.85 -9.21
N GLN A 147 -16.32 -19.83 -9.35
CA GLN A 147 -16.80 -18.43 -9.27
C GLN A 147 -17.88 -18.09 -10.31
N HIS A 148 -17.93 -18.82 -11.44
CA HIS A 148 -18.91 -18.60 -12.51
C HIS A 148 -20.25 -19.32 -12.25
N ASP A 149 -20.28 -20.27 -11.31
CA ASP A 149 -21.44 -21.09 -11.01
C ASP A 149 -22.34 -20.50 -9.92
N VAL A 150 -21.92 -19.40 -9.29
CA VAL A 150 -22.65 -18.69 -8.24
C VAL A 150 -23.30 -17.41 -8.77
N ASP A 151 -24.26 -16.87 -8.02
CA ASP A 151 -24.87 -15.58 -8.35
C ASP A 151 -23.81 -14.46 -8.41
N GLN A 152 -23.67 -13.86 -9.58
CA GLN A 152 -22.62 -12.88 -9.86
C GLN A 152 -22.81 -11.56 -9.11
N THR A 153 -24.06 -11.21 -8.78
CA THR A 153 -24.37 -9.99 -8.03
C THR A 153 -24.03 -10.16 -6.55
N LEU A 154 -24.38 -11.30 -5.98
CA LEU A 154 -24.03 -11.64 -4.59
C LEU A 154 -22.53 -11.84 -4.44
N LEU A 155 -21.86 -12.49 -5.40
CA LEU A 155 -20.41 -12.65 -5.40
C LEU A 155 -19.70 -11.30 -5.38
N LYS A 156 -20.10 -10.39 -6.29
CA LYS A 156 -19.50 -9.04 -6.34
C LYS A 156 -19.70 -8.31 -5.00
N LYS A 157 -20.91 -8.32 -4.44
CA LYS A 157 -21.20 -7.66 -3.15
C LYS A 157 -20.34 -8.24 -2.02
N SER A 158 -20.24 -9.56 -1.92
CA SER A 158 -19.38 -10.23 -0.92
C SER A 158 -17.91 -9.85 -1.06
N LEU A 159 -17.40 -9.82 -2.30
CA LEU A 159 -16.01 -9.44 -2.57
C LEU A 159 -15.74 -7.98 -2.21
N ASP A 160 -16.65 -7.07 -2.61
CA ASP A 160 -16.52 -5.64 -2.27
C ASP A 160 -16.51 -5.44 -0.73
N GLN A 161 -17.38 -6.14 0.01
CA GLN A 161 -17.40 -6.12 1.47
C GLN A 161 -16.11 -6.69 2.09
N THR A 162 -15.58 -7.77 1.52
CA THR A 162 -14.32 -8.37 1.99
C THR A 162 -13.15 -7.42 1.78
N VAL A 163 -13.06 -6.79 0.61
CA VAL A 163 -12.01 -5.79 0.30
C VAL A 163 -12.12 -4.61 1.26
N GLU A 164 -13.32 -4.06 1.47
CA GLU A 164 -13.57 -2.97 2.42
C GLU A 164 -13.11 -3.36 3.84
N SER A 165 -13.51 -4.55 4.31
CA SER A 165 -13.10 -5.05 5.63
C SER A 165 -11.58 -5.19 5.75
N CYS A 166 -10.91 -5.74 4.73
CA CYS A 166 -9.44 -5.88 4.72
C CYS A 166 -8.74 -4.52 4.73
N VAL A 167 -9.20 -3.58 3.92
CA VAL A 167 -8.62 -2.22 3.84
C VAL A 167 -8.73 -1.51 5.19
N ASN A 168 -9.90 -1.58 5.83
CA ASN A 168 -10.12 -0.95 7.12
C ASN A 168 -9.31 -1.65 8.24
N LEU A 169 -9.20 -2.97 8.22
CA LEU A 169 -8.40 -3.72 9.20
C LEU A 169 -6.91 -3.35 9.14
N VAL A 170 -6.34 -3.29 7.95
CA VAL A 170 -4.92 -2.93 7.75
C VAL A 170 -4.68 -1.46 8.05
N GLY A 171 -5.63 -0.62 7.69
CA GLY A 171 -5.48 0.83 7.70
C GLY A 171 -4.66 1.35 6.50
N VAL A 172 -4.77 2.63 6.23
CA VAL A 172 -4.25 3.24 5.00
C VAL A 172 -3.41 4.47 5.31
N ASN A 173 -2.24 4.59 4.68
CA ASN A 173 -1.42 5.79 4.79
C ASN A 173 -2.11 6.98 4.09
N LEU A 174 -2.52 7.98 4.86
CA LEU A 174 -3.24 9.15 4.40
C LEU A 174 -2.47 9.96 3.35
N ASN A 175 -1.15 9.98 3.45
CA ASN A 175 -0.29 10.79 2.59
C ASN A 175 0.09 10.13 1.26
N THR A 176 -0.03 8.79 1.16
CA THR A 176 0.36 8.05 -0.04
C THR A 176 -0.79 7.35 -0.75
N ALA A 177 -1.91 7.13 -0.05
CA ALA A 177 -3.05 6.40 -0.59
C ALA A 177 -3.61 7.04 -1.86
N SER A 178 -3.94 6.20 -2.84
CA SER A 178 -4.67 6.64 -4.03
C SER A 178 -6.12 6.97 -3.70
N ARG A 179 -6.77 7.76 -4.56
CA ARG A 179 -8.22 7.99 -4.46
C ARG A 179 -9.00 6.68 -4.39
N HIS A 180 -8.60 5.69 -5.20
CA HIS A 180 -9.27 4.39 -5.23
C HIS A 180 -9.19 3.67 -3.88
N LEU A 181 -8.02 3.63 -3.26
CA LEU A 181 -7.84 3.01 -1.95
C LEU A 181 -8.66 3.73 -0.87
N LEU A 182 -8.67 5.06 -0.88
CA LEU A 182 -9.43 5.87 0.07
C LEU A 182 -10.95 5.64 -0.02
N THR A 183 -11.51 5.27 -1.18
CA THR A 183 -12.95 4.97 -1.30
C THR A 183 -13.39 3.74 -0.52
N TYR A 184 -12.48 2.85 -0.14
CA TYR A 184 -12.77 1.68 0.69
C TYR A 184 -12.70 1.98 2.20
N ILE A 185 -12.26 3.18 2.58
CA ILE A 185 -12.27 3.58 3.99
C ILE A 185 -13.70 3.94 4.41
N SER A 186 -14.13 3.39 5.54
CA SER A 186 -15.45 3.66 6.12
C SER A 186 -15.66 5.17 6.29
N GLY A 187 -16.82 5.66 5.87
CA GLY A 187 -17.14 7.09 5.90
C GLY A 187 -16.57 7.95 4.77
N LEU A 188 -15.72 7.39 3.89
CA LEU A 188 -15.17 8.10 2.73
C LEU A 188 -15.81 7.62 1.43
N GLY A 189 -16.69 8.42 0.86
CA GLY A 189 -17.16 8.20 -0.51
C GLY A 189 -16.19 8.76 -1.55
N PRO A 190 -16.42 8.49 -2.87
CA PRO A 190 -15.53 8.91 -3.94
C PRO A 190 -15.22 10.41 -3.98
N ALA A 191 -16.18 11.26 -3.58
CA ALA A 191 -16.01 12.71 -3.54
C ALA A 191 -15.07 13.16 -2.42
N LEU A 192 -15.21 12.59 -1.20
CA LEU A 192 -14.30 12.88 -0.08
C LEU A 192 -12.89 12.32 -0.34
N ALA A 193 -12.78 11.14 -0.91
CA ALA A 193 -11.50 10.55 -1.30
C ALA A 193 -10.75 11.45 -2.29
N GLN A 194 -11.45 12.02 -3.28
CA GLN A 194 -10.86 12.98 -4.20
C GLN A 194 -10.43 14.26 -3.46
N ASN A 195 -11.30 14.85 -2.64
CA ASN A 195 -10.98 16.07 -1.89
C ASN A 195 -9.76 15.90 -0.97
N ILE A 196 -9.55 14.72 -0.39
CA ILE A 196 -8.34 14.41 0.41
C ILE A 196 -7.09 14.46 -0.48
N VAL A 197 -7.14 13.84 -1.66
CA VAL A 197 -6.02 13.84 -2.60
C VAL A 197 -5.70 15.26 -3.09
N ASP A 198 -6.72 16.01 -3.47
CA ASP A 198 -6.58 17.40 -3.93
C ASP A 198 -6.00 18.28 -2.82
N TYR A 199 -6.55 18.17 -1.61
CA TYR A 199 -6.07 18.94 -0.45
C TYR A 199 -4.58 18.72 -0.17
N ARG A 200 -4.12 17.44 -0.13
CA ARG A 200 -2.70 17.16 0.11
C ARG A 200 -1.79 17.58 -1.04
N THR A 201 -2.30 17.62 -2.27
CA THR A 201 -1.56 18.11 -3.44
C THR A 201 -1.35 19.62 -3.36
N GLU A 202 -2.35 20.36 -2.89
CA GLU A 202 -2.31 21.82 -2.77
C GLU A 202 -1.60 22.31 -1.52
N ASN A 203 -1.77 21.61 -0.38
CA ASN A 203 -1.33 22.07 0.95
C ASN A 203 -0.15 21.25 1.51
N GLY A 204 0.31 20.23 0.81
CA GLY A 204 1.33 19.30 1.29
C GLY A 204 0.76 18.16 2.14
N PRO A 205 1.63 17.27 2.65
CA PRO A 205 1.24 16.09 3.41
C PRO A 205 0.59 16.47 4.75
N PHE A 206 -0.38 15.67 5.17
CA PHE A 206 -0.99 15.79 6.48
C PHE A 206 0.02 15.49 7.59
N SER A 207 0.07 16.32 8.61
CA SER A 207 0.92 16.15 9.80
C SER A 207 0.16 15.56 11.00
N SER A 208 -1.17 15.59 10.96
CA SER A 208 -2.06 15.01 11.97
C SER A 208 -3.41 14.62 11.39
N ARG A 209 -4.08 13.64 12.03
CA ARG A 209 -5.46 13.26 11.66
C ARG A 209 -6.45 14.42 11.78
N LYS A 210 -6.25 15.34 12.73
CA LYS A 210 -7.11 16.52 12.91
C LYS A 210 -7.15 17.43 11.68
N GLU A 211 -6.10 17.45 10.87
CA GLU A 211 -6.07 18.25 9.64
C GLU A 211 -7.08 17.77 8.60
N LEU A 212 -7.58 16.53 8.67
CA LEU A 212 -8.68 16.06 7.83
C LEU A 212 -9.92 16.95 7.93
N LEU A 213 -10.17 17.56 9.08
CA LEU A 213 -11.30 18.51 9.26
C LEU A 213 -11.19 19.78 8.41
N LYS A 214 -10.01 20.05 7.83
CA LYS A 214 -9.79 21.16 6.89
C LYS A 214 -10.13 20.79 5.44
N VAL A 215 -10.31 19.48 5.16
CA VAL A 215 -10.64 19.00 3.82
C VAL A 215 -12.06 19.41 3.45
N PRO A 216 -12.31 19.96 2.25
CA PRO A 216 -13.65 20.33 1.81
C PRO A 216 -14.66 19.16 1.95
N ARG A 217 -15.83 19.43 2.50
CA ARG A 217 -16.90 18.47 2.79
C ARG A 217 -16.58 17.40 3.86
N MET A 218 -15.45 17.48 4.54
CA MET A 218 -15.15 16.62 5.67
C MET A 218 -15.94 17.14 6.90
N GLY A 219 -17.11 16.57 7.15
CA GLY A 219 -17.89 16.85 8.36
C GLY A 219 -17.41 16.02 9.56
N ALA A 220 -17.86 16.42 10.76
CA ALA A 220 -17.52 15.71 11.99
C ALA A 220 -17.85 14.20 11.94
N LYS A 221 -19.03 13.84 11.39
CA LYS A 221 -19.46 12.44 11.26
C LYS A 221 -18.55 11.63 10.32
N ALA A 222 -18.15 12.20 9.18
CA ALA A 222 -17.24 11.52 8.25
C ALA A 222 -15.85 11.34 8.88
N PHE A 223 -15.36 12.36 9.59
CA PHE A 223 -14.11 12.28 10.34
C PHE A 223 -14.15 11.19 11.40
N GLU A 224 -15.19 11.15 12.21
CA GLU A 224 -15.39 10.11 13.24
C GLU A 224 -15.38 8.70 12.65
N GLN A 225 -16.01 8.51 11.47
CA GLN A 225 -16.06 7.20 10.82
C GLN A 225 -14.73 6.77 10.18
N CYS A 226 -13.91 7.70 9.67
CA CYS A 226 -12.71 7.35 8.89
C CYS A 226 -11.40 7.46 9.66
N ALA A 227 -11.33 8.30 10.70
CA ALA A 227 -10.07 8.69 11.33
C ALA A 227 -9.28 7.51 11.92
N GLY A 228 -9.97 6.51 12.47
CA GLY A 228 -9.34 5.29 13.01
C GLY A 228 -8.62 4.43 11.97
N PHE A 229 -8.98 4.55 10.70
CA PHE A 229 -8.42 3.73 9.60
C PHE A 229 -7.33 4.43 8.80
N LEU A 230 -7.11 5.70 9.03
CA LEU A 230 -6.10 6.51 8.33
C LEU A 230 -4.84 6.65 9.18
N ARG A 231 -3.69 6.35 8.61
CA ARG A 231 -2.37 6.35 9.28
C ARG A 231 -1.49 7.47 8.75
N ILE A 232 -0.72 8.08 9.63
CA ILE A 232 0.30 9.08 9.29
C ILE A 232 1.62 8.67 9.94
N PRO A 233 2.50 7.93 9.22
CA PRO A 233 3.71 7.33 9.81
C PRO A 233 4.67 8.32 10.48
N GLN A 234 4.71 9.56 10.00
CA GLN A 234 5.59 10.63 10.52
C GLN A 234 4.84 11.72 11.29
N ALA A 235 3.68 11.36 11.88
CA ALA A 235 2.89 12.30 12.65
C ALA A 235 3.60 12.74 13.94
N LYS A 236 3.30 13.97 14.40
CA LYS A 236 3.79 14.46 15.69
C LYS A 236 3.24 13.66 16.86
N ASN A 237 1.98 13.22 16.77
CA ASN A 237 1.38 12.31 17.74
C ASN A 237 1.54 10.87 17.24
N PRO A 238 2.26 9.99 17.96
CA PRO A 238 2.44 8.59 17.56
C PRO A 238 1.12 7.83 17.37
N LEU A 239 0.05 8.24 18.06
CA LEU A 239 -1.28 7.63 17.90
C LEU A 239 -1.89 7.86 16.50
N ASP A 240 -1.48 8.88 15.79
CA ASP A 240 -1.92 9.10 14.40
C ASP A 240 -1.36 8.04 13.42
N ASN A 241 -0.36 7.26 13.84
CA ASN A 241 0.13 6.08 13.12
C ASN A 241 -0.37 4.75 13.73
N SER A 242 -1.34 4.78 14.62
CA SER A 242 -1.89 3.60 15.27
C SER A 242 -3.32 3.28 14.78
N ALA A 243 -3.87 2.14 15.19
CA ALA A 243 -5.28 1.81 14.97
C ALA A 243 -6.22 2.54 15.95
N VAL A 244 -5.68 3.14 17.01
CA VAL A 244 -6.46 3.82 18.04
C VAL A 244 -7.25 4.99 17.46
N HIS A 245 -8.54 5.03 17.75
CA HIS A 245 -9.40 6.12 17.31
C HIS A 245 -9.08 7.42 18.08
N PRO A 246 -9.14 8.62 17.45
CA PRO A 246 -8.82 9.89 18.11
C PRO A 246 -9.62 10.18 19.38
N GLU A 247 -10.84 9.66 19.52
CA GLU A 247 -11.65 9.78 20.74
C GLU A 247 -11.01 9.10 21.94
N SER A 248 -10.22 8.06 21.70
CA SER A 248 -9.54 7.26 22.75
C SER A 248 -8.16 7.81 23.13
N TYR A 249 -7.66 8.85 22.44
CA TYR A 249 -6.34 9.43 22.74
C TYR A 249 -6.19 9.88 24.21
N PRO A 250 -7.17 10.57 24.83
CA PRO A 250 -7.05 11.00 26.22
C PRO A 250 -6.82 9.84 27.20
N ILE A 251 -7.40 8.66 26.90
CA ILE A 251 -7.25 7.46 27.74
C ILE A 251 -5.83 6.92 27.62
N VAL A 252 -5.33 6.79 26.38
CA VAL A 252 -3.96 6.29 26.14
C VAL A 252 -2.92 7.24 26.74
N GLU A 253 -3.12 8.55 26.60
CA GLU A 253 -2.27 9.57 27.22
C GLU A 253 -2.29 9.51 28.74
N GLN A 254 -3.46 9.23 29.35
CA GLN A 254 -3.56 9.04 30.80
C GLN A 254 -2.83 7.77 31.27
N ILE A 255 -2.99 6.66 30.53
CA ILE A 255 -2.27 5.41 30.81
C ILE A 255 -0.75 5.64 30.76
N ALA A 256 -0.25 6.35 29.75
CA ALA A 256 1.16 6.66 29.62
C ALA A 256 1.68 7.51 30.78
N LYS A 257 0.91 8.52 31.23
CA LYS A 257 1.24 9.33 32.43
C LYS A 257 1.30 8.50 33.70
N ASP A 258 0.33 7.62 33.90
CA ASP A 258 0.26 6.78 35.12
C ASP A 258 1.43 5.77 35.19
N LEU A 259 1.94 5.36 34.04
CA LEU A 259 3.11 4.49 33.95
C LEU A 259 4.44 5.26 33.87
N ASN A 260 4.41 6.60 33.95
CA ASN A 260 5.56 7.48 33.80
C ASN A 260 6.37 7.20 32.53
N CYS A 261 5.69 6.98 31.40
CA CYS A 261 6.29 6.76 30.09
C CYS A 261 5.67 7.67 29.04
N THR A 262 6.30 7.75 27.87
CA THR A 262 5.72 8.42 26.70
C THR A 262 4.75 7.48 25.97
N VAL A 263 3.85 8.05 25.16
CA VAL A 263 2.94 7.26 24.33
C VAL A 263 3.72 6.38 23.34
N ASP A 264 4.82 6.88 22.80
CA ASP A 264 5.69 6.12 21.89
C ASP A 264 6.33 4.90 22.59
N GLU A 265 6.83 5.07 23.81
CA GLU A 265 7.33 3.97 24.62
C GLU A 265 6.24 2.95 24.98
N LEU A 266 5.02 3.43 25.26
CA LEU A 266 3.88 2.57 25.54
C LEU A 266 3.52 1.71 24.33
N ILE A 267 3.53 2.28 23.13
CA ILE A 267 3.30 1.55 21.88
C ILE A 267 4.39 0.51 21.63
N LYS A 268 5.67 0.86 21.84
CA LYS A 268 6.82 0.00 21.52
C LYS A 268 7.08 -1.10 22.54
N SER A 269 6.68 -0.93 23.81
CA SER A 269 7.01 -1.86 24.90
C SER A 269 5.84 -2.74 25.30
N LYS A 270 5.92 -4.04 24.96
CA LYS A 270 4.97 -5.05 25.43
C LYS A 270 4.97 -5.20 26.95
N GLU A 271 6.14 -5.01 27.60
CA GLU A 271 6.27 -5.09 29.05
C GLU A 271 5.49 -3.97 29.76
N LEU A 272 5.56 -2.73 29.25
CA LEU A 272 4.78 -1.62 29.78
C LEU A 272 3.28 -1.90 29.65
N ARG A 273 2.84 -2.38 28.50
CA ARG A 273 1.42 -2.71 28.27
C ARG A 273 0.93 -3.83 29.17
N SER A 274 1.76 -4.84 29.48
CA SER A 274 1.38 -5.93 30.41
C SER A 274 1.14 -5.50 31.86
N ARG A 275 1.63 -4.33 32.27
CA ARG A 275 1.45 -3.75 33.60
C ARG A 275 0.14 -2.96 33.71
N ILE A 276 -0.59 -2.75 32.65
CA ILE A 276 -1.80 -1.95 32.66
C ILE A 276 -2.95 -2.73 33.27
N ASP A 277 -3.49 -2.21 34.36
CA ASP A 277 -4.77 -2.65 34.89
C ASP A 277 -5.89 -1.84 34.21
N ILE A 278 -6.42 -2.39 33.09
CA ILE A 278 -7.43 -1.72 32.26
C ILE A 278 -8.70 -1.37 33.06
N LYS A 279 -9.00 -2.08 34.16
CA LYS A 279 -10.19 -1.83 34.97
C LYS A 279 -10.19 -0.44 35.64
N LYS A 280 -9.01 0.13 35.86
CA LYS A 280 -8.86 1.47 36.43
C LYS A 280 -9.32 2.60 35.53
N TYR A 281 -9.40 2.34 34.22
CA TYR A 281 -9.72 3.34 33.20
C TYR A 281 -11.17 3.22 32.71
N VAL A 282 -11.97 2.37 33.32
CA VAL A 282 -13.41 2.27 33.01
C VAL A 282 -14.12 3.54 33.47
N THR A 283 -14.85 4.17 32.55
CA THR A 283 -15.65 5.37 32.79
C THR A 283 -17.10 5.11 32.36
N PRO A 284 -18.05 5.99 32.69
CA PRO A 284 -19.42 5.86 32.22
C PRO A 284 -19.57 5.83 30.68
N THR A 285 -18.61 6.41 29.97
CA THR A 285 -18.60 6.50 28.50
C THR A 285 -17.67 5.47 27.84
N VAL A 286 -16.72 4.88 28.57
CA VAL A 286 -15.76 3.91 28.04
C VAL A 286 -15.77 2.65 28.89
N GLY A 287 -16.35 1.61 28.34
CA GLY A 287 -16.48 0.30 28.99
C GLY A 287 -15.21 -0.58 28.85
N LEU A 288 -15.20 -1.70 29.56
CA LEU A 288 -14.12 -2.68 29.49
C LEU A 288 -13.89 -3.23 28.07
N PRO A 289 -14.92 -3.50 27.24
CA PRO A 289 -14.69 -3.93 25.86
C PRO A 289 -13.86 -2.92 25.06
N THR A 290 -14.22 -1.64 25.10
CA THR A 290 -13.50 -0.56 24.41
C THR A 290 -12.05 -0.46 24.85
N LEU A 291 -11.77 -0.62 26.16
CA LEU A 291 -10.40 -0.62 26.68
C LEU A 291 -9.61 -1.84 26.20
N THR A 292 -10.26 -3.00 26.11
CA THR A 292 -9.63 -4.21 25.55
C THR A 292 -9.27 -4.01 24.08
N ASP A 293 -10.17 -3.41 23.29
CA ASP A 293 -9.92 -3.10 21.87
C ASP A 293 -8.75 -2.11 21.72
N ILE A 294 -8.71 -1.03 22.55
CA ILE A 294 -7.58 -0.08 22.55
C ILE A 294 -6.26 -0.80 22.81
N MET A 295 -6.22 -1.74 23.75
CA MET A 295 -5.00 -2.50 24.06
C MET A 295 -4.58 -3.39 22.90
N GLN A 296 -5.54 -4.05 22.22
CA GLN A 296 -5.28 -4.84 21.03
C GLN A 296 -4.76 -3.96 19.87
N GLU A 297 -5.34 -2.79 19.66
CA GLU A 297 -4.91 -1.83 18.66
C GLU A 297 -3.49 -1.30 18.89
N LEU A 298 -3.11 -1.08 20.17
CA LEU A 298 -1.74 -0.73 20.52
C LEU A 298 -0.75 -1.88 20.26
N ASP A 299 -1.17 -3.14 20.42
CA ASP A 299 -0.36 -4.30 20.08
C ASP A 299 -0.19 -4.47 18.57
N LEU A 300 -1.26 -4.27 17.79
CA LEU A 300 -1.23 -4.35 16.34
C LEU A 300 -0.35 -3.27 15.69
N SER A 301 -0.24 -2.10 16.31
CA SER A 301 0.61 -1.01 15.82
C SER A 301 2.09 -1.38 15.69
N LEU A 302 2.55 -2.43 16.37
CA LEU A 302 3.93 -2.94 16.29
C LEU A 302 4.19 -3.83 15.09
N ILE A 303 3.15 -4.44 14.50
CA ILE A 303 3.30 -5.39 13.38
C ILE A 303 3.59 -4.64 12.07
N HIS A 304 3.29 -3.35 12.02
CA HIS A 304 3.43 -2.49 10.84
C HIS A 304 4.64 -1.54 10.89
N ILE A 305 5.50 -1.68 11.89
CA ILE A 305 6.79 -1.00 12.00
C ILE A 305 7.91 -1.99 11.70
#